data_f9024a57504d733606512692707e9466
#
_entry.id   f9024a57504d733606512692707e9466
#
_cell.length_a   1.000
_cell.length_b   1.000
_cell.length_c   1.000
_cell.angle_alpha   90.00
_cell.angle_beta   90.00
_cell.angle_gamma   90.00
#
_symmetry.space_group_name_H-M   'P 1'
#
loop_
_entity.id
_entity.type
_entity.pdbx_description
1 polymer ?
#
loop_
_entity_poly.entity_id
_entity_poly.type
_entity_poly.pdbx_seq_one_letter_code
_entity_poly.pdbx_strand_id
1 'polypeptide(L)'
;MKNNWAMEGTEDYKKINNIYPIKVSSHIEEIIDNEPVRIQFYPQKEELFEDNGIGAYFPEEKHLTSILVSKYPNRCMIYTTGKCFAHCRHCSRKEEWKKNIIFSEYKFTEACNYIKNHSRFEEVILTGGDFLCNTDEQIKFMLETITQIKHIRVVRIGTRCFTSNPERITDELCEIVKKFPRVVVCTQFNSEFEFTEKSINALRKIQRLGIPVLN
;
A
#
# COMPACT_ATOMS: atom_id res chain seq x y z
N MET A 1 -14.43 17.24 22.49
CA MET A 1 -12.96 17.10 22.30
C MET A 1 -12.45 18.36 21.65
N LYS A 2 -11.34 18.96 22.10
CA LYS A 2 -10.77 20.16 21.45
C LYS A 2 -10.37 19.79 20.02
N ASN A 3 -10.76 20.62 19.06
CA ASN A 3 -10.49 20.41 17.64
C ASN A 3 -8.98 20.54 17.39
N ASN A 4 -8.28 19.40 17.32
CA ASN A 4 -6.82 19.34 17.27
C ASN A 4 -6.29 19.19 15.81
N TRP A 5 -7.18 19.44 14.84
CA TRP A 5 -6.86 19.37 13.43
C TRP A 5 -5.97 20.56 13.00
N ALA A 6 -4.95 20.25 12.23
CA ALA A 6 -4.21 21.26 11.49
C ALA A 6 -5.01 21.62 10.22
N MET A 7 -5.79 22.72 10.30
CA MET A 7 -6.67 23.12 9.20
C MET A 7 -5.87 23.58 7.98
N GLU A 8 -6.35 23.24 6.80
CA GLU A 8 -5.77 23.68 5.53
C GLU A 8 -5.59 25.20 5.50
N GLY A 9 -4.44 25.66 4.98
CA GLY A 9 -4.07 27.07 4.95
C GLY A 9 -3.39 27.58 6.21
N THR A 10 -3.46 26.88 7.35
CA THR A 10 -2.77 27.25 8.59
C THR A 10 -1.28 26.98 8.54
N GLU A 11 -0.52 27.63 9.42
CA GLU A 11 0.91 27.43 9.57
C GLU A 11 1.25 26.01 10.03
N ASP A 12 0.43 25.45 10.94
CA ASP A 12 0.58 24.07 11.42
C ASP A 12 0.42 23.07 10.27
N TYR A 13 -0.59 23.26 9.41
CA TYR A 13 -0.81 22.43 8.22
C TYR A 13 0.42 22.46 7.29
N LYS A 14 0.95 23.65 7.00
CA LYS A 14 2.15 23.80 6.15
C LYS A 14 3.36 23.12 6.75
N LYS A 15 3.59 23.26 8.05
CA LYS A 15 4.70 22.58 8.74
C LYS A 15 4.58 21.08 8.66
N ILE A 16 3.40 20.52 8.96
CA ILE A 16 3.17 19.07 8.88
C ILE A 16 3.34 18.57 7.43
N ASN A 17 2.80 19.31 6.45
CA ASN A 17 2.92 18.93 5.04
C ASN A 17 4.37 18.93 4.55
N ASN A 18 5.23 19.80 5.09
CA ASN A 18 6.66 19.81 4.80
C ASN A 18 7.39 18.60 5.41
N ILE A 19 6.96 18.14 6.59
CA ILE A 19 7.52 16.96 7.25
C ILE A 19 7.00 15.69 6.56
N TYR A 20 5.68 15.57 6.44
CA TYR A 20 4.98 14.42 5.85
C TYR A 20 3.91 14.90 4.89
N PRO A 21 4.11 14.75 3.57
CA PRO A 21 3.17 15.23 2.56
C PRO A 21 1.73 14.78 2.85
N ILE A 22 0.80 15.70 2.75
CA ILE A 22 -0.62 15.44 2.92
C ILE A 22 -1.24 15.16 1.55
N LYS A 23 -1.92 14.04 1.42
CA LYS A 23 -2.61 13.66 0.20
C LYS A 23 -3.91 12.96 0.56
N VAL A 24 -5.01 13.54 0.16
CA VAL A 24 -6.35 12.98 0.28
C VAL A 24 -6.89 12.73 -1.13
N SER A 25 -7.53 11.60 -1.37
CA SER A 25 -8.17 11.31 -2.65
C SER A 25 -9.59 11.85 -2.66
N SER A 26 -10.15 12.10 -3.86
CA SER A 26 -11.54 12.57 -4.01
C SER A 26 -12.55 11.64 -3.31
N HIS A 27 -12.32 10.33 -3.38
CA HIS A 27 -13.19 9.37 -2.70
C HIS A 27 -13.13 9.49 -1.15
N ILE A 28 -11.95 9.74 -0.59
CA ILE A 28 -11.83 10.00 0.85
C ILE A 28 -12.46 11.34 1.22
N GLU A 29 -12.36 12.37 0.37
CA GLU A 29 -13.01 13.67 0.59
C GLU A 29 -14.53 13.54 0.69
N GLU A 30 -15.15 12.64 -0.08
CA GLU A 30 -16.60 12.38 -0.01
C GLU A 30 -17.06 11.89 1.39
N ILE A 31 -16.18 11.28 2.19
CA ILE A 31 -16.49 10.68 3.49
C ILE A 31 -15.67 11.27 4.65
N ILE A 32 -14.88 12.31 4.40
CA ILE A 32 -13.92 12.87 5.37
C ILE A 32 -14.60 13.53 6.59
N ASP A 33 -15.87 13.86 6.48
CA ASP A 33 -16.64 14.45 7.60
C ASP A 33 -16.90 13.46 8.73
N ASN A 34 -16.76 12.17 8.47
CA ASN A 34 -16.79 11.15 9.49
C ASN A 34 -15.46 11.14 10.26
N GLU A 35 -15.50 11.41 11.56
CA GLU A 35 -14.29 11.49 12.41
C GLU A 35 -13.40 10.26 12.32
N PRO A 36 -13.91 9.00 12.33
CA PRO A 36 -13.08 7.80 12.18
C PRO A 36 -12.33 7.69 10.84
N VAL A 37 -12.82 8.38 9.79
CA VAL A 37 -12.12 8.50 8.51
C VAL A 37 -11.12 9.64 8.57
N ARG A 38 -11.58 10.81 9.04
CA ARG A 38 -10.75 12.02 9.11
C ARG A 38 -9.45 11.79 9.86
N ILE A 39 -9.47 11.11 10.99
CA ILE A 39 -8.27 10.82 11.81
C ILE A 39 -7.20 10.02 11.05
N GLN A 40 -7.58 9.31 10.01
CA GLN A 40 -6.67 8.49 9.24
C GLN A 40 -5.95 9.25 8.12
N PHE A 41 -6.52 10.36 7.65
CA PHE A 41 -6.04 11.06 6.45
C PHE A 41 -5.74 12.53 6.67
N TYR A 42 -6.38 13.15 7.67
CA TYR A 42 -6.22 14.57 7.95
C TYR A 42 -5.17 14.80 9.04
N PRO A 43 -4.27 15.79 8.88
CA PRO A 43 -3.17 16.01 9.82
C PRO A 43 -3.66 16.53 11.17
N GLN A 44 -3.03 16.04 12.22
CA GLN A 44 -3.24 16.50 13.60
C GLN A 44 -2.03 17.30 14.08
N LYS A 45 -2.28 18.29 14.96
CA LYS A 45 -1.21 19.15 15.50
C LYS A 45 -0.14 18.37 16.28
N GLU A 46 -0.53 17.23 16.85
CA GLU A 46 0.37 16.31 17.55
C GLU A 46 1.50 15.83 16.66
N GLU A 47 1.29 15.73 15.36
CA GLU A 47 2.35 15.32 14.42
C GLU A 47 3.54 16.27 14.39
N LEU A 48 3.40 17.51 14.90
CA LEU A 48 4.51 18.46 15.06
C LEU A 48 5.43 18.09 16.23
N PHE A 49 4.93 17.31 17.19
CA PHE A 49 5.62 16.93 18.41
C PHE A 49 6.03 15.45 18.42
N GLU A 50 5.63 14.70 17.40
CA GLU A 50 6.08 13.31 17.26
C GLU A 50 7.61 13.31 17.07
N ASP A 51 8.29 12.60 17.98
CA ASP A 51 9.68 12.25 17.77
C ASP A 51 9.77 11.42 16.48
N ASN A 52 10.62 11.84 15.55
CA ASN A 52 10.71 11.26 14.20
C ASN A 52 11.14 9.77 14.18
N GLY A 53 11.12 9.10 15.32
CA GLY A 53 11.49 7.72 15.51
C GLY A 53 10.56 6.67 14.90
N ILE A 54 9.48 7.07 14.20
CA ILE A 54 8.59 6.08 13.54
C ILE A 54 9.32 5.31 12.43
N GLY A 55 10.33 5.91 11.79
CA GLY A 55 11.22 5.21 10.86
C GLY A 55 12.10 4.13 11.51
N ALA A 56 12.31 4.20 12.84
CA ALA A 56 13.08 3.24 13.60
C ALA A 56 12.30 1.96 13.98
N TYR A 57 11.02 1.86 13.61
CA TYR A 57 10.15 0.75 14.02
C TYR A 57 10.46 -0.62 13.38
N PHE A 58 11.41 -0.69 12.46
CA PHE A 58 11.79 -1.94 11.80
C PHE A 58 13.29 -2.24 11.88
N PRO A 59 13.92 -2.21 13.07
CA PRO A 59 15.36 -2.46 13.20
C PRO A 59 15.78 -3.87 12.76
N GLU A 60 14.83 -4.81 12.71
CA GLU A 60 15.04 -6.20 12.29
C GLU A 60 14.89 -6.40 10.77
N GLU A 61 14.49 -5.37 10.03
CA GLU A 61 14.27 -5.47 8.60
C GLU A 61 15.62 -5.51 7.86
N LYS A 62 15.84 -6.58 7.11
CA LYS A 62 17.05 -6.77 6.31
C LYS A 62 16.78 -6.38 4.86
N HIS A 63 17.53 -5.40 4.36
CA HIS A 63 17.56 -5.09 2.95
C HIS A 63 18.39 -6.14 2.21
N LEU A 64 17.75 -6.87 1.30
CA LEU A 64 18.35 -7.96 0.50
C LEU A 64 18.74 -7.48 -0.89
N THR A 65 17.97 -6.53 -1.44
CA THR A 65 18.31 -5.72 -2.63
C THR A 65 17.85 -4.29 -2.39
N SER A 66 17.95 -3.43 -3.40
CA SER A 66 17.49 -2.03 -3.28
C SER A 66 15.97 -1.88 -3.02
N ILE A 67 15.16 -2.91 -3.34
CA ILE A 67 13.71 -2.90 -3.19
C ILE A 67 13.16 -4.14 -2.48
N LEU A 68 14.00 -5.12 -2.17
CA LEU A 68 13.61 -6.37 -1.49
C LEU A 68 14.04 -6.31 -0.04
N VAL A 69 13.10 -6.49 0.87
CA VAL A 69 13.35 -6.55 2.30
C VAL A 69 12.74 -7.78 2.93
N SER A 70 13.32 -8.23 4.05
CA SER A 70 12.81 -9.35 4.82
C SER A 70 12.93 -9.06 6.32
N LYS A 71 11.84 -9.27 7.04
CA LYS A 71 11.79 -9.28 8.51
C LYS A 71 11.61 -10.69 9.06
N TYR A 72 10.91 -11.53 8.33
CA TYR A 72 10.56 -12.90 8.74
C TYR A 72 11.37 -13.93 7.94
N PRO A 73 11.59 -15.13 8.49
CA PRO A 73 12.46 -16.12 7.84
C PRO A 73 11.92 -16.62 6.50
N ASN A 74 10.59 -16.75 6.35
CA ASN A 74 9.94 -17.38 5.20
C ASN A 74 9.14 -16.44 4.31
N ARG A 75 9.15 -15.12 4.60
CA ARG A 75 8.46 -14.12 3.77
C ARG A 75 9.34 -12.91 3.53
N CYS A 76 9.12 -12.29 2.38
CA CYS A 76 9.77 -11.05 2.01
C CYS A 76 8.78 -10.06 1.39
N MET A 77 9.21 -8.84 1.24
CA MET A 77 8.40 -7.74 0.72
C MET A 77 9.20 -7.02 -0.37
N ILE A 78 8.54 -6.70 -1.48
CA ILE A 78 9.11 -5.93 -2.58
C ILE A 78 8.43 -4.57 -2.64
N TYR A 79 9.22 -3.50 -2.57
CA TYR A 79 8.78 -2.13 -2.80
C TYR A 79 8.69 -1.87 -4.30
N THR A 80 7.47 -1.76 -4.83
CA THR A 80 7.21 -1.59 -6.26
C THR A 80 7.05 -0.13 -6.67
N THR A 81 6.59 0.71 -5.74
CA THR A 81 6.34 2.13 -5.96
C THR A 81 6.34 2.91 -4.65
N GLY A 82 6.66 4.20 -4.69
CA GLY A 82 6.46 5.11 -3.56
C GLY A 82 5.11 5.85 -3.58
N LYS A 83 4.28 5.60 -4.61
CA LYS A 83 3.00 6.30 -4.79
C LYS A 83 1.90 5.66 -3.97
N CYS A 84 1.01 6.50 -3.40
CA CYS A 84 -0.27 6.10 -2.80
C CYS A 84 -1.39 6.95 -3.40
N PHE A 85 -2.62 6.47 -3.36
CA PHE A 85 -3.80 7.28 -3.73
C PHE A 85 -4.10 8.34 -2.67
N ALA A 86 -3.95 7.98 -1.39
CA ALA A 86 -4.02 8.89 -0.25
C ALA A 86 -2.92 8.54 0.76
N HIS A 87 -2.51 9.50 1.59
CA HIS A 87 -1.49 9.32 2.61
C HIS A 87 -2.13 9.08 3.98
N CYS A 88 -2.13 7.82 4.43
CA CYS A 88 -2.63 7.45 5.76
C CYS A 88 -1.74 8.00 6.85
N ARG A 89 -2.23 8.87 7.73
CA ARG A 89 -1.42 9.53 8.78
C ARG A 89 -0.77 8.53 9.75
N HIS A 90 -1.39 7.38 9.95
CA HIS A 90 -0.86 6.27 10.76
C HIS A 90 0.11 5.34 10.00
N CYS A 91 0.52 5.69 8.78
CA CYS A 91 1.39 4.83 7.98
C CYS A 91 2.76 4.66 8.66
N SER A 92 3.12 3.41 8.95
CA SER A 92 4.44 3.08 9.53
C SER A 92 5.60 3.36 8.56
N ARG A 93 5.29 3.62 7.27
CA ARG A 93 6.26 3.90 6.21
C ARG A 93 6.16 5.32 5.66
N LYS A 94 5.63 6.25 6.44
CA LYS A 94 5.46 7.64 5.99
C LYS A 94 6.78 8.32 5.57
N GLU A 95 7.93 7.88 6.08
CA GLU A 95 9.24 8.34 5.61
C GLU A 95 9.53 7.97 4.14
N GLU A 96 8.95 6.90 3.64
CA GLU A 96 9.12 6.47 2.26
C GLU A 96 8.43 7.41 1.26
N TRP A 97 7.44 8.22 1.70
CA TRP A 97 6.77 9.19 0.83
C TRP A 97 7.71 10.27 0.29
N LYS A 98 8.82 10.52 0.99
CA LYS A 98 9.86 11.47 0.57
C LYS A 98 10.80 10.86 -0.47
N LYS A 99 10.81 9.53 -0.59
CA LYS A 99 11.65 8.80 -1.53
C LYS A 99 10.94 8.64 -2.86
N ASN A 100 11.61 9.01 -3.95
CA ASN A 100 11.08 8.81 -5.29
C ASN A 100 11.27 7.36 -5.75
N ILE A 101 10.51 6.43 -5.14
CA ILE A 101 10.53 5.03 -5.55
C ILE A 101 9.68 4.90 -6.80
N ILE A 102 10.33 4.67 -7.93
CA ILE A 102 9.70 4.43 -9.23
C ILE A 102 9.90 2.97 -9.59
N PHE A 103 8.86 2.35 -10.16
CA PHE A 103 8.94 0.99 -10.68
C PHE A 103 10.10 0.85 -11.67
N SER A 104 10.84 -0.24 -11.56
CA SER A 104 11.92 -0.61 -12.45
C SER A 104 11.89 -2.13 -12.68
N GLU A 105 11.72 -2.54 -13.92
CA GLU A 105 11.75 -3.97 -14.31
C GLU A 105 13.07 -4.64 -13.94
N TYR A 106 14.18 -3.92 -14.12
CA TYR A 106 15.50 -4.41 -13.75
C TYR A 106 15.60 -4.75 -12.27
N LYS A 107 15.24 -3.77 -11.39
CA LYS A 107 15.27 -3.96 -9.93
C LYS A 107 14.29 -5.05 -9.48
N PHE A 108 13.12 -5.12 -10.10
CA PHE A 108 12.14 -6.16 -9.79
C PHE A 108 12.65 -7.55 -10.18
N THR A 109 13.26 -7.68 -11.37
CA THR A 109 13.87 -8.93 -11.83
C THR A 109 15.04 -9.34 -10.93
N GLU A 110 15.89 -8.40 -10.49
CA GLU A 110 16.95 -8.63 -9.51
C GLU A 110 16.39 -9.20 -8.20
N ALA A 111 15.34 -8.60 -7.65
CA ALA A 111 14.66 -9.07 -6.45
C ALA A 111 14.09 -10.50 -6.64
N CYS A 112 13.44 -10.75 -7.77
CA CYS A 112 12.92 -12.09 -8.10
C CYS A 112 14.04 -13.14 -8.24
N ASN A 113 15.17 -12.79 -8.84
CA ASN A 113 16.32 -13.67 -8.93
C ASN A 113 16.91 -13.99 -7.55
N TYR A 114 16.96 -12.99 -6.66
CA TYR A 114 17.36 -13.23 -5.27
C TYR A 114 16.42 -14.24 -4.60
N ILE A 115 15.10 -14.01 -4.69
CA ILE A 115 14.08 -14.91 -4.12
C ILE A 115 14.23 -16.32 -4.71
N LYS A 116 14.38 -16.45 -6.03
CA LYS A 116 14.53 -17.73 -6.73
C LYS A 116 15.70 -18.56 -6.18
N ASN A 117 16.78 -17.90 -5.79
CA ASN A 117 17.98 -18.54 -5.23
C ASN A 117 17.90 -18.81 -3.71
N HIS A 118 16.80 -18.39 -3.05
CA HIS A 118 16.60 -18.53 -1.61
C HIS A 118 15.24 -19.17 -1.32
N SER A 119 15.16 -20.48 -1.47
CA SER A 119 13.91 -21.28 -1.36
C SER A 119 13.21 -21.23 -0.01
N ARG A 120 13.83 -20.62 1.00
CA ARG A 120 13.19 -20.36 2.29
C ARG A 120 12.00 -19.39 2.20
N PHE A 121 11.98 -18.52 1.18
CA PHE A 121 10.88 -17.59 0.97
C PHE A 121 9.72 -18.31 0.27
N GLU A 122 8.61 -18.47 0.97
CA GLU A 122 7.40 -19.09 0.44
C GLU A 122 6.29 -18.06 0.16
N GLU A 123 6.44 -16.85 0.71
CA GLU A 123 5.46 -15.77 0.60
C GLU A 123 6.16 -14.46 0.23
N VAL A 124 5.57 -13.76 -0.74
CA VAL A 124 6.02 -12.43 -1.17
C VAL A 124 4.88 -11.44 -1.03
N ILE A 125 5.18 -10.27 -0.44
CA ILE A 125 4.26 -9.14 -0.36
C ILE A 125 4.72 -8.09 -1.39
N LEU A 126 3.87 -7.79 -2.36
CA LEU A 126 4.05 -6.69 -3.31
C LEU A 126 3.39 -5.44 -2.74
N THR A 127 4.19 -4.41 -2.48
CA THR A 127 3.74 -3.20 -1.78
C THR A 127 4.69 -2.02 -2.06
N GLY A 128 4.92 -1.16 -1.10
CA GLY A 128 5.77 0.04 -1.15
C GLY A 128 4.95 1.22 -0.66
N GLY A 129 4.50 2.06 -1.59
CA GLY A 129 3.32 2.86 -1.39
C GLY A 129 2.07 1.96 -1.50
N ASP A 130 1.20 2.22 -2.44
CA ASP A 130 0.10 1.31 -2.77
C ASP A 130 0.42 0.57 -4.06
N PHE A 131 0.42 -0.78 -4.02
CA PHE A 131 0.76 -1.60 -5.18
C PHE A 131 -0.09 -1.27 -6.41
N LEU A 132 -1.37 -0.96 -6.22
CA LEU A 132 -2.29 -0.66 -7.32
C LEU A 132 -2.09 0.75 -7.93
N CYS A 133 -1.14 1.55 -7.42
CA CYS A 133 -0.66 2.75 -8.10
C CYS A 133 0.26 2.47 -9.30
N ASN A 134 0.70 1.24 -9.50
CA ASN A 134 1.38 0.82 -10.72
C ASN A 134 0.37 0.71 -11.88
N THR A 135 0.85 0.77 -13.13
CA THR A 135 0.00 0.55 -14.31
C THR A 135 -0.38 -0.92 -14.45
N ASP A 136 -1.41 -1.22 -15.23
CA ASP A 136 -1.87 -2.59 -15.45
C ASP A 136 -0.79 -3.45 -16.13
N GLU A 137 -0.01 -2.88 -17.04
CA GLU A 137 1.13 -3.54 -17.67
C GLU A 137 2.22 -3.88 -16.65
N GLN A 138 2.53 -2.95 -15.74
CA GLN A 138 3.50 -3.17 -14.67
C GLN A 138 3.02 -4.25 -13.71
N ILE A 139 1.73 -4.21 -13.31
CA ILE A 139 1.12 -5.22 -12.44
C ILE A 139 1.18 -6.59 -13.11
N LYS A 140 0.82 -6.68 -14.39
CA LYS A 140 0.89 -7.91 -15.17
C LYS A 140 2.32 -8.47 -15.19
N PHE A 141 3.30 -7.65 -15.57
CA PHE A 141 4.71 -8.03 -15.59
C PHE A 141 5.18 -8.57 -14.24
N MET A 142 4.86 -7.86 -13.15
CA MET A 142 5.26 -8.28 -11.80
C MET A 142 4.64 -9.62 -11.40
N LEU A 143 3.36 -9.82 -11.66
CA LEU A 143 2.68 -11.06 -11.32
C LEU A 143 3.16 -12.22 -12.19
N GLU A 144 3.38 -12.02 -13.49
CA GLU A 144 3.96 -13.02 -14.39
C GLU A 144 5.35 -13.45 -13.91
N THR A 145 6.20 -12.49 -13.54
CA THR A 145 7.59 -12.77 -13.13
C THR A 145 7.64 -13.52 -11.79
N ILE A 146 6.94 -13.03 -10.76
CA ILE A 146 7.03 -13.62 -9.42
C ILE A 146 6.36 -14.99 -9.33
N THR A 147 5.29 -15.23 -10.07
CA THR A 147 4.57 -16.51 -10.03
C THR A 147 5.30 -17.65 -10.78
N GLN A 148 6.34 -17.35 -11.57
CA GLN A 148 7.23 -18.37 -12.16
C GLN A 148 8.13 -19.02 -11.10
N ILE A 149 8.32 -18.41 -9.95
CA ILE A 149 9.14 -18.97 -8.86
C ILE A 149 8.34 -20.08 -8.17
N LYS A 150 8.77 -21.31 -8.36
CA LYS A 150 7.99 -22.52 -7.98
C LYS A 150 7.73 -22.66 -6.48
N HIS A 151 8.68 -22.23 -5.63
CA HIS A 151 8.55 -22.34 -4.18
C HIS A 151 7.75 -21.21 -3.54
N ILE A 152 7.41 -20.13 -4.29
CA ILE A 152 6.49 -19.12 -3.81
C ILE A 152 5.07 -19.68 -3.85
N ARG A 153 4.45 -19.79 -2.70
CA ARG A 153 3.12 -20.36 -2.48
C ARG A 153 2.04 -19.28 -2.45
N VAL A 154 2.39 -18.08 -1.96
CA VAL A 154 1.46 -16.96 -1.80
C VAL A 154 2.11 -15.66 -2.29
N VAL A 155 1.39 -14.91 -3.11
CA VAL A 155 1.73 -13.54 -3.52
C VAL A 155 0.67 -12.60 -2.95
N ARG A 156 1.03 -11.79 -1.97
CA ARG A 156 0.12 -10.79 -1.39
C ARG A 156 0.24 -9.47 -2.13
N ILE A 157 -0.89 -8.91 -2.50
CA ILE A 157 -1.01 -7.54 -2.98
C ILE A 157 -1.40 -6.66 -1.80
N GLY A 158 -0.47 -5.80 -1.35
CA GLY A 158 -0.74 -4.82 -0.30
C GLY A 158 -1.34 -3.55 -0.91
N THR A 159 -2.60 -3.26 -0.61
CA THR A 159 -3.28 -2.09 -1.16
C THR A 159 -4.37 -1.57 -0.22
N ARG A 160 -4.55 -0.27 -0.21
CA ARG A 160 -5.69 0.39 0.42
C ARG A 160 -6.63 1.02 -0.62
N CYS A 161 -6.51 0.59 -1.86
CA CYS A 161 -7.22 1.16 -3.00
C CYS A 161 -8.74 1.08 -2.85
N PHE A 162 -9.27 0.01 -2.25
CA PHE A 162 -10.72 -0.16 -2.02
C PHE A 162 -11.33 0.99 -1.22
N THR A 163 -10.57 1.56 -0.28
CA THR A 163 -11.02 2.68 0.55
C THR A 163 -10.55 4.03 0.03
N SER A 164 -9.42 4.09 -0.65
CA SER A 164 -8.83 5.37 -1.08
C SER A 164 -9.11 5.74 -2.55
N ASN A 165 -9.30 4.75 -3.43
CA ASN A 165 -9.64 4.96 -4.85
C ASN A 165 -10.30 3.71 -5.45
N PRO A 166 -11.53 3.35 -5.05
CA PRO A 166 -12.19 2.12 -5.47
C PRO A 166 -12.37 1.99 -6.98
N GLU A 167 -12.44 3.10 -7.70
CA GLU A 167 -12.59 3.14 -9.17
C GLU A 167 -11.36 2.57 -9.90
N ARG A 168 -10.19 2.47 -9.21
CA ARG A 168 -9.00 1.80 -9.75
C ARG A 168 -9.22 0.30 -9.98
N ILE A 169 -10.20 -0.31 -9.31
CA ILE A 169 -10.55 -1.72 -9.49
C ILE A 169 -11.44 -1.86 -10.74
N THR A 170 -10.80 -1.75 -11.88
CA THR A 170 -11.45 -1.89 -13.19
C THR A 170 -11.64 -3.35 -13.59
N ASP A 171 -12.44 -3.61 -14.61
CA ASP A 171 -12.65 -4.97 -15.10
C ASP A 171 -11.38 -5.48 -15.80
N GLU A 172 -10.61 -4.60 -16.46
CA GLU A 172 -9.32 -4.90 -17.08
C GLU A 172 -8.30 -5.37 -16.03
N LEU A 173 -8.18 -4.66 -14.92
CA LEU A 173 -7.33 -5.09 -13.79
C LEU A 173 -7.76 -6.45 -13.25
N CYS A 174 -9.07 -6.66 -13.10
CA CYS A 174 -9.64 -7.92 -12.67
C CYS A 174 -9.27 -9.08 -13.61
N GLU A 175 -9.34 -8.86 -14.94
CA GLU A 175 -8.93 -9.82 -15.96
C GLU A 175 -7.44 -10.17 -15.91
N ILE A 176 -6.60 -9.24 -15.45
CA ILE A 176 -5.18 -9.49 -15.23
C ILE A 176 -5.00 -10.38 -13.99
N VAL A 177 -5.52 -9.92 -12.83
CA VAL A 177 -5.23 -10.55 -11.54
C VAL A 177 -5.80 -11.97 -11.44
N LYS A 178 -6.96 -12.24 -12.05
CA LYS A 178 -7.60 -13.57 -12.02
C LYS A 178 -6.74 -14.69 -12.63
N LYS A 179 -5.75 -14.36 -13.47
CA LYS A 179 -4.86 -15.35 -14.08
C LYS A 179 -3.85 -15.94 -13.09
N PHE A 180 -3.75 -15.40 -11.88
CA PHE A 180 -2.74 -15.75 -10.90
C PHE A 180 -3.36 -16.33 -9.63
N PRO A 181 -3.59 -17.66 -9.57
CA PRO A 181 -4.36 -18.30 -8.48
C PRO A 181 -3.67 -18.26 -7.10
N ARG A 182 -2.38 -17.86 -7.04
CA ARG A 182 -1.63 -17.70 -5.79
C ARG A 182 -1.73 -16.29 -5.19
N VAL A 183 -2.48 -15.40 -5.85
CA VAL A 183 -2.65 -14.02 -5.39
C VAL A 183 -3.67 -13.95 -4.26
N VAL A 184 -3.31 -13.19 -3.23
CA VAL A 184 -4.18 -12.80 -2.11
C VAL A 184 -4.12 -11.28 -1.99
N VAL A 185 -5.24 -10.63 -1.85
CA VAL A 185 -5.29 -9.19 -1.63
C VAL A 185 -5.31 -8.91 -0.13
N CYS A 186 -4.42 -8.03 0.33
CA CYS A 186 -4.40 -7.51 1.70
C CYS A 186 -4.77 -6.03 1.67
N THR A 187 -5.88 -5.70 2.30
CA THR A 187 -6.39 -4.33 2.34
C THR A 187 -6.57 -3.86 3.78
N GLN A 188 -7.09 -2.65 3.95
CA GLN A 188 -7.42 -2.08 5.26
C GLN A 188 -8.72 -1.29 5.15
N PHE A 189 -9.74 -1.77 5.86
CA PHE A 189 -10.94 -1.03 6.23
C PHE A 189 -10.86 -0.84 7.75
N ASN A 190 -10.64 0.37 8.21
CA ASN A 190 -10.44 0.69 9.62
C ASN A 190 -11.68 1.30 10.27
N SER A 191 -12.68 1.64 9.45
CA SER A 191 -13.93 2.24 9.89
C SER A 191 -15.09 1.74 9.03
N GLU A 192 -16.28 1.62 9.63
CA GLU A 192 -17.52 1.29 8.92
C GLU A 192 -17.87 2.30 7.82
N PHE A 193 -17.50 3.58 8.01
CA PHE A 193 -17.75 4.65 7.04
C PHE A 193 -16.95 4.50 5.73
N GLU A 194 -15.93 3.64 5.71
CA GLU A 194 -15.15 3.32 4.51
C GLU A 194 -15.87 2.29 3.60
N PHE A 195 -16.91 1.61 4.10
CA PHE A 195 -17.75 0.70 3.30
C PHE A 195 -18.80 1.46 2.49
N THR A 196 -18.34 2.37 1.63
CA THR A 196 -19.20 3.06 0.66
C THR A 196 -19.69 2.08 -0.41
N GLU A 197 -20.72 2.46 -1.18
CA GLU A 197 -21.19 1.66 -2.30
C GLU A 197 -20.08 1.39 -3.31
N LYS A 198 -19.25 2.40 -3.65
CA LYS A 198 -18.09 2.27 -4.54
C LYS A 198 -17.08 1.25 -3.99
N SER A 199 -16.76 1.34 -2.69
CA SER A 199 -15.80 0.44 -2.02
C SER A 199 -16.31 -1.01 -2.00
N ILE A 200 -17.59 -1.21 -1.68
CA ILE A 200 -18.24 -2.53 -1.66
C ILE A 200 -18.26 -3.14 -3.07
N ASN A 201 -18.57 -2.35 -4.09
CA ASN A 201 -18.60 -2.82 -5.47
C ASN A 201 -17.20 -3.23 -5.95
N ALA A 202 -16.17 -2.44 -5.64
CA ALA A 202 -14.78 -2.78 -5.93
C ALA A 202 -14.35 -4.09 -5.23
N LEU A 203 -14.69 -4.24 -3.95
CA LEU A 203 -14.42 -5.45 -3.18
C LEU A 203 -15.09 -6.68 -3.79
N ARG A 204 -16.38 -6.56 -4.15
CA ARG A 204 -17.14 -7.64 -4.78
C ARG A 204 -16.58 -8.06 -6.14
N LYS A 205 -16.03 -7.14 -6.94
CA LYS A 205 -15.36 -7.49 -8.20
C LYS A 205 -14.24 -8.50 -7.96
N ILE A 206 -13.33 -8.23 -7.01
CA ILE A 206 -12.22 -9.12 -6.67
C ILE A 206 -12.71 -10.44 -6.07
N GLN A 207 -13.68 -10.40 -5.15
CA GLN A 207 -14.21 -11.61 -4.50
C GLN A 207 -14.89 -12.55 -5.50
N ARG A 208 -15.62 -12.03 -6.50
CA ARG A 208 -16.26 -12.83 -7.57
C ARG A 208 -15.26 -13.58 -8.44
N LEU A 209 -14.00 -13.19 -8.45
CA LEU A 209 -12.92 -13.91 -9.13
C LEU A 209 -12.38 -15.09 -8.31
N GLY A 210 -12.88 -15.30 -7.09
CA GLY A 210 -12.35 -16.32 -6.16
C GLY A 210 -11.04 -15.91 -5.50
N ILE A 211 -10.65 -14.63 -5.57
CA ILE A 211 -9.40 -14.12 -4.96
C ILE A 211 -9.69 -13.80 -3.49
N PRO A 212 -8.93 -14.39 -2.54
CA PRO A 212 -9.07 -14.06 -1.12
C PRO A 212 -8.71 -12.59 -0.85
N VAL A 213 -9.53 -11.93 -0.03
CA VAL A 213 -9.27 -10.57 0.45
C VAL A 213 -9.19 -10.62 1.97
N LEU A 214 -8.08 -10.15 2.50
CA LEU A 214 -7.80 -10.06 3.94
C LEU A 214 -7.84 -8.60 4.36
N ASN A 215 -8.48 -8.34 5.51
CA ASN A 215 -8.52 -7.03 6.16
C ASN A 215 -7.58 -7.01 7.35
#